data_4c64215116f03c61a08641c29fadabe1
#
_entry.id   4c64215116f03c61a08641c29fadabe1
#
_cell.length_a   1.000
_cell.length_b   1.000
_cell.length_c   1.000
_cell.angle_alpha   90.00
_cell.angle_beta   90.00
_cell.angle_gamma   90.00
#
_symmetry.space_group_name_H-M   'P 1'
#
loop_
_entity.id
_entity.type
_entity.pdbx_description
1 polymer ?
#
loop_
_entity_poly.entity_id
_entity_poly.type
_entity_poly.pdbx_seq_one_letter_code
_entity_poly.pdbx_strand_id
1 'polypeptide(L)'
;TYSYEDGDLYHFMDNETYDDIPVNAADVPDNFKFCKENELCKLLSYKGKVLSVEIPNFIELEVTQTEPGVKGNTATNTLKPATVETGAEIRVPLFINEGDHIRIDTRTGEYMERV
;
A
#
# COMPACT_ATOMS: atom_id res chain seq x y z
N THR A 1 -3.54 -14.04 -0.81
CA THR A 1 -3.05 -13.08 -1.82
C THR A 1 -4.19 -12.19 -2.28
N TYR A 2 -3.94 -10.89 -2.28
CA TYR A 2 -4.90 -9.94 -2.83
C TYR A 2 -4.89 -10.06 -4.36
N SER A 3 -6.05 -10.33 -4.95
CA SER A 3 -6.16 -10.54 -6.39
C SER A 3 -6.54 -9.25 -7.13
N TYR A 4 -7.71 -8.70 -6.83
CA TYR A 4 -8.19 -7.51 -7.54
C TYR A 4 -9.33 -6.84 -6.80
N GLU A 5 -9.63 -5.61 -7.22
CA GLU A 5 -10.76 -4.84 -6.71
C GLU A 5 -11.92 -4.89 -7.71
N ASP A 6 -13.13 -5.06 -7.19
CA ASP A 6 -14.34 -5.06 -8.00
C ASP A 6 -15.42 -4.23 -7.28
N GLY A 7 -15.54 -2.96 -7.66
CA GLY A 7 -16.47 -2.05 -7.03
C GLY A 7 -16.20 -1.91 -5.53
N ASP A 8 -17.12 -2.35 -4.71
CA ASP A 8 -17.03 -2.27 -3.25
C ASP A 8 -16.38 -3.50 -2.62
N LEU A 9 -15.91 -4.44 -3.44
CA LEU A 9 -15.31 -5.68 -2.96
C LEU A 9 -13.85 -5.78 -3.34
N TYR A 10 -13.06 -6.29 -2.41
CA TYR A 10 -11.68 -6.68 -2.66
C TYR A 10 -11.63 -8.21 -2.69
N HIS A 11 -11.09 -8.77 -3.74
CA HIS A 11 -11.01 -10.22 -3.92
C HIS A 11 -9.64 -10.74 -3.51
N PHE A 12 -9.63 -11.76 -2.69
CA PHE A 12 -8.42 -12.43 -2.23
C PHE A 12 -8.45 -13.88 -2.66
N MET A 13 -7.29 -14.43 -2.92
CA MET A 13 -7.16 -15.84 -3.26
C MET A 13 -6.55 -16.60 -2.08
N ASP A 14 -7.22 -17.69 -1.67
CA ASP A 14 -6.65 -18.60 -0.68
C ASP A 14 -5.48 -19.34 -1.33
N ASN A 15 -4.29 -19.22 -0.74
CA ASN A 15 -3.09 -19.80 -1.32
C ASN A 15 -3.03 -21.33 -1.23
N GLU A 16 -3.87 -21.94 -0.41
CA GLU A 16 -3.95 -23.39 -0.27
C GLU A 16 -5.02 -23.99 -1.17
N THR A 17 -6.22 -23.39 -1.17
CA THR A 17 -7.36 -23.93 -1.90
C THR A 17 -7.63 -23.23 -3.22
N TYR A 18 -7.01 -22.05 -3.44
CA TYR A 18 -7.22 -21.18 -4.61
C TYR A 18 -8.64 -20.64 -4.71
N ASP A 19 -9.39 -20.68 -3.62
CA ASP A 19 -10.74 -20.12 -3.59
C ASP A 19 -10.69 -18.60 -3.58
N ASP A 20 -11.69 -17.99 -4.26
CA ASP A 20 -11.87 -16.54 -4.26
C ASP A 20 -12.62 -16.13 -2.99
N ILE A 21 -12.05 -15.20 -2.24
CA ILE A 21 -12.64 -14.71 -1.00
C ILE A 21 -12.95 -13.22 -1.18
N PRO A 22 -14.23 -12.86 -1.38
CA PRO A 22 -14.61 -11.46 -1.47
C PRO A 22 -14.71 -10.83 -0.08
N VAL A 23 -14.16 -9.62 0.06
CA VAL A 23 -14.18 -8.86 1.31
C VAL A 23 -14.72 -7.47 1.01
N ASN A 24 -15.67 -7.01 1.81
CA ASN A 24 -16.22 -5.66 1.65
C ASN A 24 -15.15 -4.61 1.95
N ALA A 25 -15.21 -3.51 1.21
CA ALA A 25 -14.31 -2.39 1.41
C ALA A 25 -14.39 -1.84 2.85
N ALA A 26 -15.55 -1.95 3.48
CA ALA A 26 -15.73 -1.50 4.86
C ALA A 26 -15.02 -2.39 5.89
N ASP A 27 -14.68 -3.63 5.51
CA ASP A 27 -14.05 -4.60 6.41
C ASP A 27 -12.53 -4.61 6.31
N VAL A 28 -11.94 -3.84 5.40
CA VAL A 28 -10.49 -3.74 5.28
C VAL A 28 -9.97 -2.59 6.13
N PRO A 29 -8.71 -2.68 6.62
CA PRO A 29 -8.14 -1.58 7.42
C PRO A 29 -7.83 -0.36 6.55
N ASP A 30 -7.70 0.80 7.20
CA ASP A 30 -7.39 2.05 6.49
C ASP A 30 -6.08 1.97 5.72
N ASN A 31 -5.10 1.23 6.24
CA ASN A 31 -3.81 1.09 5.59
C ASN A 31 -3.84 0.13 4.38
N PHE A 32 -4.98 -0.47 4.07
CA PHE A 32 -5.13 -1.30 2.89
C PHE A 32 -4.86 -0.53 1.60
N LYS A 33 -4.99 0.79 1.63
CA LYS A 33 -4.68 1.65 0.48
C LYS A 33 -3.23 1.51 -0.01
N PHE A 34 -2.34 0.96 0.81
CA PHE A 34 -0.95 0.70 0.44
C PHE A 34 -0.75 -0.70 -0.14
N CYS A 35 -1.76 -1.56 -0.08
CA CYS A 35 -1.66 -2.93 -0.56
C CYS A 35 -1.89 -2.98 -2.08
N LYS A 36 -0.90 -3.49 -2.81
CA LYS A 36 -1.02 -3.66 -4.25
C LYS A 36 -1.53 -5.05 -4.61
N GLU A 37 -2.01 -5.21 -5.84
CA GLU A 37 -2.43 -6.52 -6.34
C GLU A 37 -1.27 -7.52 -6.27
N ASN A 38 -1.61 -8.77 -6.01
CA ASN A 38 -0.66 -9.88 -5.84
C ASN A 38 0.15 -9.82 -4.55
N GLU A 39 -0.16 -8.87 -3.65
CA GLU A 39 0.50 -8.80 -2.35
C GLU A 39 -0.05 -9.89 -1.43
N LEU A 40 0.83 -10.49 -0.63
CA LEU A 40 0.44 -11.52 0.32
C LEU A 40 -0.19 -10.88 1.56
N CYS A 41 -1.48 -11.11 1.75
CA CYS A 41 -2.24 -10.58 2.87
C CYS A 41 -2.70 -11.72 3.77
N LYS A 42 -2.88 -11.42 5.04
CA LYS A 42 -3.36 -12.38 6.03
C LYS A 42 -4.82 -12.08 6.34
N LEU A 43 -5.66 -13.09 6.17
CA LEU A 43 -7.08 -12.96 6.48
C LEU A 43 -7.39 -13.72 7.76
N LEU A 44 -8.04 -13.05 8.71
CA LEU A 44 -8.56 -13.69 9.90
C LEU A 44 -10.03 -13.99 9.67
N SER A 45 -10.38 -15.26 9.71
CA SER A 45 -11.78 -15.67 9.48
C SER A 45 -12.26 -16.56 10.62
N TYR A 46 -13.60 -16.53 10.81
CA TYR A 46 -14.26 -17.34 11.82
C TYR A 46 -15.60 -17.79 11.26
N LYS A 47 -15.83 -19.11 11.27
CA LYS A 47 -17.06 -19.74 10.74
C LYS A 47 -17.37 -19.29 9.30
N GLY A 48 -16.36 -19.22 8.45
CA GLY A 48 -16.52 -18.84 7.06
C GLY A 48 -16.68 -17.35 6.82
N LYS A 49 -16.57 -16.53 7.87
CA LYS A 49 -16.69 -15.09 7.76
C LYS A 49 -15.36 -14.42 8.02
N VAL A 50 -14.96 -13.52 7.12
CA VAL A 50 -13.71 -12.77 7.29
C VAL A 50 -13.92 -11.69 8.35
N LEU A 51 -13.12 -11.75 9.42
CA LEU A 51 -13.20 -10.79 10.51
C LEU A 51 -12.24 -9.63 10.34
N SER A 52 -11.07 -9.87 9.77
CA SER A 52 -10.09 -8.82 9.53
C SER A 52 -9.13 -9.21 8.42
N VAL A 53 -8.50 -8.18 7.85
CA VAL A 53 -7.47 -8.32 6.83
C VAL A 53 -6.22 -7.66 7.35
N GLU A 54 -5.10 -8.39 7.35
CA GLU A 54 -3.81 -7.87 7.74
C GLU A 54 -2.90 -7.81 6.51
N ILE A 55 -2.32 -6.65 6.25
CA ILE A 55 -1.36 -6.48 5.18
C ILE A 55 0.06 -6.51 5.77
N PRO A 56 1.09 -6.78 4.95
CA PRO A 56 2.46 -6.73 5.44
C PRO A 56 2.78 -5.37 6.06
N ASN A 57 3.61 -5.35 7.09
CA ASN A 57 4.01 -4.11 7.75
C ASN A 57 4.82 -3.21 6.83
N PHE A 58 5.56 -3.80 5.91
CA PHE A 58 6.41 -3.09 4.96
C PHE A 58 6.07 -3.54 3.56
N ILE A 59 5.83 -2.57 2.67
CA ILE A 59 5.50 -2.84 1.27
C ILE A 59 6.39 -1.96 0.39
N GLU A 60 6.90 -2.55 -0.69
CA GLU A 60 7.66 -1.83 -1.70
C GLU A 60 6.71 -1.37 -2.80
N LEU A 61 6.73 -0.08 -3.09
CA LEU A 61 5.86 0.54 -4.08
C LEU A 61 6.65 1.45 -4.99
N GLU A 62 6.21 1.54 -6.25
CA GLU A 62 6.79 2.48 -7.21
C GLU A 62 6.10 3.84 -7.08
N VAL A 63 6.89 4.89 -7.08
CA VAL A 63 6.37 6.26 -7.12
C VAL A 63 5.91 6.56 -8.55
N THR A 64 4.61 6.79 -8.73
CA THR A 64 4.02 7.05 -10.04
C THR A 64 3.91 8.53 -10.36
N GLN A 65 3.82 9.37 -9.33
CA GLN A 65 3.72 10.81 -9.50
C GLN A 65 4.33 11.52 -8.30
N THR A 66 5.21 12.48 -8.57
CA THR A 66 5.76 13.35 -7.52
C THR A 66 6.32 14.60 -8.16
N GLU A 67 6.45 15.65 -7.37
CA GLU A 67 7.07 16.89 -7.84
C GLU A 67 8.58 16.78 -7.76
N PRO A 68 9.33 17.44 -8.66
CA PRO A 68 10.78 17.51 -8.54
C PRO A 68 11.16 18.28 -7.27
N GLY A 69 12.23 17.84 -6.62
CA GLY A 69 12.74 18.53 -5.44
C GLY A 69 13.19 19.94 -5.81
N VAL A 70 12.80 20.92 -5.00
CA VAL A 70 13.18 22.31 -5.24
C VAL A 70 14.57 22.56 -4.67
N LYS A 71 15.50 22.96 -5.53
CA LYS A 71 16.83 23.36 -5.08
C LYS A 71 16.74 24.68 -4.32
N GLY A 72 17.50 24.77 -3.24
CA GLY A 72 17.52 25.97 -2.42
C GLY A 72 16.62 25.92 -1.21
N ASN A 73 15.74 24.96 -1.12
CA ASN A 73 14.99 24.73 0.08
C ASN A 73 15.85 23.91 1.04
N THR A 74 16.50 24.59 1.96
CA THR A 74 17.53 24.00 2.80
C THR A 74 16.98 23.42 4.10
N ALA A 75 15.69 23.40 4.29
CA ALA A 75 15.13 22.82 5.51
C ALA A 75 15.45 21.33 5.56
N THR A 76 16.20 20.93 6.55
CA THR A 76 16.40 19.52 6.85
C THR A 76 15.04 18.92 7.21
N ASN A 77 14.76 17.72 6.77
CA ASN A 77 13.49 17.03 7.00
C ASN A 77 12.31 17.56 6.16
N THR A 78 12.58 18.30 5.10
CA THR A 78 11.53 18.69 4.18
C THR A 78 11.10 17.48 3.37
N LEU A 79 9.79 17.24 3.35
CA LEU A 79 9.19 16.17 2.59
C LEU A 79 8.28 16.75 1.51
N LYS A 80 8.07 15.99 0.46
CA LYS A 80 7.14 16.37 -0.61
C LYS A 80 6.09 15.27 -0.80
N PRO A 81 4.89 15.62 -1.30
CA PRO A 81 3.89 14.60 -1.58
C PRO A 81 4.31 13.75 -2.77
N ALA A 82 3.97 12.47 -2.72
CA ALA A 82 4.18 11.54 -3.81
C ALA A 82 3.01 10.56 -3.87
N THR A 83 2.60 10.21 -5.08
CA THR A 83 1.59 9.19 -5.30
C THR A 83 2.28 7.91 -5.70
N VAL A 84 1.91 6.80 -5.06
CA VAL A 84 2.47 5.49 -5.33
C VAL A 84 1.52 4.68 -6.21
N GLU A 85 1.98 3.53 -6.69
CA GLU A 85 1.26 2.72 -7.69
C GLU A 85 -0.14 2.27 -7.25
N THR A 86 -0.41 2.24 -5.95
CA THR A 86 -1.74 1.92 -5.43
C THR A 86 -2.70 3.11 -5.45
N GLY A 87 -2.21 4.28 -5.82
CA GLY A 87 -3.00 5.51 -5.80
C GLY A 87 -2.96 6.25 -4.47
N ALA A 88 -2.28 5.70 -3.47
CA ALA A 88 -2.15 6.36 -2.17
C ALA A 88 -1.13 7.50 -2.24
N GLU A 89 -1.39 8.56 -1.47
CA GLU A 89 -0.47 9.68 -1.35
C GLU A 89 0.31 9.57 -0.04
N ILE A 90 1.63 9.70 -0.14
CA ILE A 90 2.52 9.68 1.01
C ILE A 90 3.52 10.82 0.90
N ARG A 91 4.26 11.07 1.97
CA ARG A 91 5.33 12.06 1.98
C ARG A 91 6.68 11.37 1.87
N VAL A 92 7.50 11.87 0.96
CA VAL A 92 8.83 11.30 0.67
C VAL A 92 9.89 12.40 0.71
N PRO A 93 11.17 12.03 0.94
CA PRO A 93 12.25 13.01 0.84
C PRO A 93 12.35 13.64 -0.55
N LEU A 94 12.94 14.82 -0.63
CA LEU A 94 13.01 15.57 -1.88
C LEU A 94 13.79 14.85 -2.98
N PHE A 95 14.69 13.94 -2.63
CA PHE A 95 15.50 13.22 -3.62
C PHE A 95 14.74 12.09 -4.34
N ILE A 96 13.54 11.76 -3.89
CA ILE A 96 12.74 10.71 -4.53
C ILE A 96 12.12 11.24 -5.81
N ASN A 97 12.22 10.45 -6.88
CA ASN A 97 11.70 10.79 -8.22
C ASN A 97 10.65 9.78 -8.67
N GLU A 98 9.89 10.17 -9.69
CA GLU A 98 8.97 9.24 -10.35
C GLU A 98 9.74 8.05 -10.87
N GLY A 99 9.18 6.84 -10.69
CA GLY A 99 9.83 5.61 -11.09
C GLY A 99 10.71 4.98 -10.02
N ASP A 100 11.00 5.72 -8.94
CA ASP A 100 11.76 5.14 -7.83
C ASP A 100 10.90 4.15 -7.06
N HIS A 101 11.54 3.06 -6.64
CA HIS A 101 10.90 2.08 -5.76
C HIS A 101 11.26 2.40 -4.33
N ILE A 102 10.24 2.49 -3.48
CA ILE A 102 10.41 2.84 -2.08
C ILE A 102 9.75 1.80 -1.19
N ARG A 103 10.25 1.66 0.01
CA ARG A 103 9.63 0.84 1.05
C ARG A 103 8.91 1.76 2.02
N ILE A 104 7.67 1.44 2.31
CA ILE A 104 6.85 2.21 3.26
C ILE A 104 6.44 1.32 4.42
N ASP A 105 6.21 1.95 5.57
CA ASP A 105 5.60 1.29 6.72
C ASP A 105 4.09 1.48 6.61
N THR A 106 3.37 0.38 6.35
CA THR A 106 1.93 0.43 6.14
C THR A 106 1.16 0.78 7.41
N ARG A 107 1.76 0.59 8.58
CA ARG A 107 1.12 0.90 9.86
C ARG A 107 0.99 2.41 10.08
N THR A 108 1.92 3.17 9.55
CA THR A 108 1.96 4.63 9.72
C THR A 108 1.82 5.37 8.40
N GLY A 109 2.04 4.69 7.28
CA GLY A 109 2.04 5.32 5.95
C GLY A 109 3.29 6.13 5.68
N GLU A 110 4.36 5.90 6.42
CA GLU A 110 5.59 6.68 6.29
C GLU A 110 6.62 6.02 5.40
N TYR A 111 7.37 6.86 4.69
CA TYR A 111 8.51 6.42 3.90
C TYR A 111 9.59 5.85 4.82
N MET A 112 10.15 4.70 4.43
CA MET A 112 11.22 4.06 5.17
C MET A 112 12.56 4.21 4.46
N GLU A 113 12.63 3.78 3.20
CA GLU A 113 13.87 3.82 2.43
C GLU A 113 13.59 3.66 0.94
N ARG A 114 14.55 4.06 0.13
CA ARG A 114 14.51 3.78 -1.31
C ARG A 114 15.17 2.43 -1.55
N VAL A 115 14.49 1.59 -2.30
CA VAL A 115 15.00 0.23 -2.64
C VAL A 115 15.58 0.16 -4.03
#